data_b2c70a5d6e6faa8d05ee575ef62b695c
#
_entry.id   b2c70a5d6e6faa8d05ee575ef62b695c
#
_cell.length_a   1.000
_cell.length_b   1.000
_cell.length_c   1.000
_cell.angle_alpha   90.00
_cell.angle_beta   90.00
_cell.angle_gamma   90.00
#
_symmetry.space_group_name_H-M   'P 1'
#
loop_
_entity.id
_entity.type
_entity.pdbx_description
1 polymer ?
#
loop_
_entity_poly.entity_id
_entity_poly.type
_entity_poly.pdbx_seq_one_letter_code
_entity_poly.pdbx_strand_id
1 'polypeptide(L)'
;MIDLLYNHSLDVYSANGEDGINEYILKHLELDSGVVLEIGAWDGFFDSNCANLWSNGSYNGILIEATSKLNIADLESRYDNINCYRELISSSNTLEDVIEKCKFDVDENNFVLASIDVDGDDLNVARSLGKYKPIILIVEPNGDVITRSNSNGSTIKELIDFGVDFGYDFMGMSGHVGRHSGNVYLIRNDYKDKFDICSKPWQQRGIILSEGLLY
;
A
#
# COMPACT_ATOMS: atom_id res chain seq x y z
N MET A 1 -17.30 6.86 -18.95
CA MET A 1 -16.00 6.15 -19.03
C MET A 1 -15.64 5.78 -17.60
N ILE A 2 -15.20 4.57 -17.33
CA ILE A 2 -14.80 4.18 -15.95
C ILE A 2 -13.50 4.93 -15.64
N ASP A 3 -13.46 5.57 -14.48
CA ASP A 3 -12.24 6.23 -14.00
C ASP A 3 -11.36 5.18 -13.32
N LEU A 4 -10.30 4.77 -13.98
CA LEU A 4 -9.38 3.73 -13.52
C LEU A 4 -8.21 4.38 -12.78
N LEU A 5 -7.71 3.73 -11.73
CA LEU A 5 -6.66 4.29 -10.87
C LEU A 5 -5.42 4.75 -11.65
N TYR A 6 -4.97 3.98 -12.64
CA TYR A 6 -3.78 4.35 -13.41
C TYR A 6 -3.96 5.65 -14.25
N ASN A 7 -5.20 6.16 -14.44
CA ASN A 7 -5.41 7.46 -15.07
C ASN A 7 -4.88 8.62 -14.21
N HIS A 8 -4.65 8.37 -12.93
CA HIS A 8 -4.15 9.33 -11.94
C HIS A 8 -2.67 9.12 -11.60
N SER A 9 -1.97 8.25 -12.34
CA SER A 9 -0.56 7.92 -12.08
C SER A 9 0.35 9.14 -12.18
N LEU A 10 1.14 9.37 -11.14
CA LEU A 10 2.21 10.37 -11.06
C LEU A 10 3.27 9.85 -10.09
N ASP A 11 4.54 9.92 -10.47
CA ASP A 11 5.67 9.59 -9.63
C ASP A 11 6.33 10.85 -9.09
N VAL A 12 6.45 10.96 -7.78
CA VAL A 12 7.30 11.94 -7.07
C VAL A 12 8.42 11.18 -6.36
N TYR A 13 8.06 10.15 -5.59
CA TYR A 13 8.93 9.20 -4.92
C TYR A 13 8.67 7.76 -5.36
N SER A 14 7.44 7.44 -5.73
CA SER A 14 7.03 6.11 -6.19
C SER A 14 7.51 5.80 -7.63
N ALA A 15 7.40 4.53 -8.06
CA ALA A 15 7.88 4.08 -9.36
C ALA A 15 6.77 3.72 -10.37
N ASN A 16 5.55 3.50 -9.91
CA ASN A 16 4.44 3.00 -10.73
C ASN A 16 3.18 3.89 -10.65
N GLY A 17 3.36 5.18 -10.31
CA GLY A 17 2.28 6.16 -10.28
C GLY A 17 1.53 6.24 -8.96
N GLU A 18 2.01 5.58 -7.90
CA GLU A 18 1.32 5.49 -6.62
C GLU A 18 1.12 6.86 -5.96
N ASP A 19 2.06 7.80 -6.09
CA ASP A 19 1.92 9.13 -5.49
C ASP A 19 0.67 9.85 -6.00
N GLY A 20 0.46 9.88 -7.31
CA GLY A 20 -0.72 10.53 -7.88
C GLY A 20 -2.02 9.79 -7.60
N ILE A 21 -1.99 8.44 -7.58
CA ILE A 21 -3.15 7.61 -7.21
C ILE A 21 -3.54 7.86 -5.76
N ASN A 22 -2.57 7.88 -4.84
CA ASN A 22 -2.80 8.14 -3.43
C ASN A 22 -3.40 9.53 -3.23
N GLU A 23 -2.84 10.56 -3.87
CA GLU A 23 -3.39 11.92 -3.83
C GLU A 23 -4.84 11.96 -4.32
N TYR A 24 -5.15 11.30 -5.42
CA TYR A 24 -6.51 11.21 -5.96
C TYR A 24 -7.48 10.58 -4.98
N ILE A 25 -7.13 9.40 -4.42
CA ILE A 25 -8.01 8.67 -3.49
C ILE A 25 -8.21 9.48 -2.20
N LEU A 26 -7.14 9.97 -1.59
CA LEU A 26 -7.19 10.71 -0.33
C LEU A 26 -8.01 12.00 -0.46
N LYS A 27 -7.81 12.75 -1.54
CA LYS A 27 -8.59 13.95 -1.85
C LYS A 27 -10.07 13.63 -2.07
N HIS A 28 -10.38 12.54 -2.78
CA HIS A 28 -11.77 12.11 -3.02
C HIS A 28 -12.48 11.71 -1.72
N LEU A 29 -11.72 11.15 -0.76
CA LEU A 29 -12.24 10.77 0.56
C LEU A 29 -12.22 11.90 1.59
N GLU A 30 -11.66 13.08 1.24
CA GLU A 30 -11.48 14.22 2.15
C GLU A 30 -10.63 13.86 3.39
N LEU A 31 -9.58 13.04 3.17
CA LEU A 31 -8.66 12.58 4.21
C LEU A 31 -7.35 13.38 4.11
N ASP A 32 -7.26 14.49 4.81
CA ASP A 32 -6.12 15.43 4.72
C ASP A 32 -5.01 15.14 5.73
N SER A 33 -5.20 14.19 6.63
CA SER A 33 -4.24 13.81 7.68
C SER A 33 -4.51 12.39 8.18
N GLY A 34 -3.57 11.85 8.97
CA GLY A 34 -3.70 10.54 9.60
C GLY A 34 -2.37 9.81 9.67
N VAL A 35 -2.41 8.50 9.75
CA VAL A 35 -1.24 7.63 9.81
C VAL A 35 -1.11 6.85 8.52
N VAL A 36 0.10 6.84 7.96
CA VAL A 36 0.49 6.00 6.83
C VAL A 36 1.60 5.05 7.27
N LEU A 37 1.60 3.85 6.74
CA LEU A 37 2.57 2.81 7.07
C LEU A 37 3.20 2.27 5.79
N GLU A 38 4.51 2.08 5.81
CA GLU A 38 5.26 1.49 4.70
C GLU A 38 6.20 0.40 5.20
N ILE A 39 6.07 -0.80 4.62
CA ILE A 39 6.94 -1.95 4.86
C ILE A 39 7.73 -2.22 3.59
N GLY A 40 9.05 -2.41 3.73
CA GLY A 40 10.00 -2.36 2.63
C GLY A 40 10.41 -0.92 2.33
N ALA A 41 10.48 -0.07 3.37
CA ALA A 41 10.67 1.38 3.22
C ALA A 41 12.06 1.78 2.69
N TRP A 42 12.99 0.82 2.47
CA TRP A 42 14.34 1.01 1.97
C TRP A 42 15.07 2.14 2.71
N ASP A 43 15.30 3.28 2.05
CA ASP A 43 15.92 4.47 2.67
C ASP A 43 14.89 5.52 3.12
N GLY A 44 13.62 5.22 2.94
CA GLY A 44 12.46 6.06 3.26
C GLY A 44 11.93 6.88 2.09
N PHE A 45 12.68 6.96 0.97
CA PHE A 45 12.32 7.79 -0.18
C PHE A 45 12.33 7.06 -1.51
N PHE A 46 13.29 6.16 -1.73
CA PHE A 46 13.47 5.47 -3.01
C PHE A 46 12.33 4.49 -3.25
N ASP A 47 11.62 4.67 -4.38
CA ASP A 47 10.44 3.89 -4.78
C ASP A 47 9.34 3.82 -3.71
N SER A 48 9.30 4.83 -2.80
CA SER A 48 8.37 4.86 -1.67
C SER A 48 6.96 5.25 -2.11
N ASN A 49 5.99 4.46 -1.68
CA ASN A 49 4.56 4.72 -1.90
C ASN A 49 3.95 5.67 -0.86
N CYS A 50 4.69 6.03 0.20
CA CYS A 50 4.22 6.86 1.30
C CYS A 50 5.00 8.16 1.49
N ALA A 51 6.21 8.29 0.94
CA ALA A 51 7.08 9.44 1.19
C ALA A 51 6.45 10.78 0.80
N ASN A 52 5.68 10.83 -0.28
CA ASN A 52 4.98 12.05 -0.70
C ASN A 52 3.93 12.52 0.33
N LEU A 53 3.42 11.60 1.17
CA LEU A 53 2.41 11.91 2.17
C LEU A 53 3.02 12.39 3.48
N TRP A 54 4.01 11.70 4.02
CA TRP A 54 4.60 12.05 5.32
C TRP A 54 5.68 13.13 5.23
N SER A 55 6.43 13.24 4.11
CA SER A 55 7.55 14.18 4.00
C SER A 55 7.13 15.65 3.98
N ASN A 56 5.89 15.94 3.60
CA ASN A 56 5.33 17.30 3.64
C ASN A 56 4.69 17.66 5.00
N GLY A 57 4.67 16.72 5.97
CA GLY A 57 4.15 16.92 7.31
C GLY A 57 2.62 16.76 7.47
N SER A 58 1.90 16.41 6.41
CA SER A 58 0.43 16.25 6.48
C SER A 58 0.02 14.94 7.17
N TYR A 59 0.85 13.90 7.05
CA TYR A 59 0.58 12.58 7.64
C TYR A 59 1.71 12.15 8.57
N ASN A 60 1.38 11.30 9.53
CA ASN A 60 2.36 10.61 10.36
C ASN A 60 2.80 9.32 9.65
N GLY A 61 4.10 9.08 9.53
CA GLY A 61 4.66 7.91 8.86
C GLY A 61 5.19 6.85 9.83
N ILE A 62 4.81 5.59 9.62
CA ILE A 62 5.44 4.42 10.23
C ILE A 62 6.24 3.72 9.14
N LEU A 63 7.58 3.73 9.25
CA LEU A 63 8.47 3.18 8.25
C LEU A 63 9.16 1.93 8.79
N ILE A 64 9.01 0.80 8.10
CA ILE A 64 9.58 -0.48 8.53
C ILE A 64 10.49 -1.02 7.41
N GLU A 65 11.72 -1.34 7.77
CA GLU A 65 12.71 -1.91 6.85
C GLU A 65 13.58 -2.93 7.58
N ALA A 66 13.73 -4.13 7.03
CA ALA A 66 14.49 -5.20 7.65
C ALA A 66 16.02 -4.99 7.56
N THR A 67 16.47 -4.27 6.54
CA THR A 67 17.88 -4.05 6.25
C THR A 67 18.45 -2.80 6.90
N SER A 68 19.75 -2.54 6.72
CA SER A 68 20.39 -1.32 7.21
C SER A 68 20.22 -0.12 6.26
N LYS A 69 19.42 -0.23 5.23
CA LYS A 69 19.20 0.86 4.26
C LYS A 69 18.49 2.05 4.92
N LEU A 70 17.53 1.79 5.80
CA LEU A 70 16.83 2.83 6.54
C LEU A 70 17.74 3.43 7.61
N ASN A 71 18.11 4.69 7.43
CA ASN A 71 18.89 5.44 8.43
C ASN A 71 17.92 6.12 9.43
N ILE A 72 17.49 5.35 10.43
CA ILE A 72 16.49 5.77 11.43
C ILE A 72 16.89 7.09 12.11
N ALA A 73 18.14 7.17 12.60
CA ALA A 73 18.59 8.33 13.35
C ALA A 73 18.58 9.62 12.52
N ASP A 74 18.95 9.54 11.24
CA ASP A 74 18.94 10.69 10.34
C ASP A 74 17.51 11.10 10.02
N LEU A 75 16.65 10.15 9.65
CA LEU A 75 15.26 10.43 9.28
C LEU A 75 14.47 11.01 10.46
N GLU A 76 14.49 10.39 11.62
CA GLU A 76 13.77 10.86 12.82
C GLU A 76 14.34 12.18 13.38
N SER A 77 15.59 12.53 13.05
CA SER A 77 16.14 13.85 13.41
C SER A 77 15.61 14.98 12.53
N ARG A 78 15.17 14.67 11.32
CA ARG A 78 14.66 15.64 10.33
C ARG A 78 13.14 15.73 10.31
N TYR A 79 12.48 14.66 10.68
CA TYR A 79 11.02 14.54 10.62
C TYR A 79 10.48 14.02 11.95
N ASP A 80 9.80 14.85 12.70
CA ASP A 80 9.18 14.51 13.99
C ASP A 80 7.85 13.75 13.84
N ASN A 81 7.27 13.79 12.64
CA ASN A 81 6.04 13.09 12.25
C ASN A 81 6.28 11.66 11.71
N ILE A 82 7.48 11.08 11.86
CA ILE A 82 7.72 9.68 11.47
C ILE A 82 8.23 8.83 12.65
N ASN A 83 7.99 7.52 12.57
CA ASN A 83 8.54 6.53 13.46
C ASN A 83 9.11 5.37 12.65
N CYS A 84 10.40 5.13 12.77
CA CYS A 84 11.13 4.18 11.95
C CYS A 84 11.50 2.93 12.73
N TYR A 85 11.39 1.77 12.09
CA TYR A 85 11.74 0.47 12.68
C TYR A 85 12.65 -0.33 11.75
N ARG A 86 13.72 -0.88 12.32
CA ARG A 86 14.55 -1.89 11.63
C ARG A 86 14.14 -3.26 12.10
N GLU A 87 13.07 -3.79 11.51
CA GLU A 87 12.48 -5.05 11.93
C GLU A 87 12.08 -5.90 10.71
N LEU A 88 12.31 -7.21 10.82
CA LEU A 88 11.77 -8.19 9.89
C LEU A 88 10.40 -8.63 10.40
N ILE A 89 9.37 -8.43 9.59
CA ILE A 89 8.02 -8.90 9.91
C ILE A 89 7.93 -10.41 9.68
N SER A 90 7.36 -11.10 10.64
CA SER A 90 7.24 -12.56 10.66
C SER A 90 6.06 -13.00 11.55
N SER A 91 5.84 -14.31 11.66
CA SER A 91 4.82 -14.85 12.58
C SER A 91 5.09 -14.60 14.07
N SER A 92 6.32 -14.26 14.46
CA SER A 92 6.71 -13.95 15.84
C SER A 92 6.96 -12.45 16.09
N ASN A 93 6.89 -11.64 15.05
CA ASN A 93 7.02 -10.18 15.09
C ASN A 93 6.08 -9.60 14.02
N THR A 94 4.85 -9.38 14.37
CA THR A 94 3.77 -9.02 13.44
C THR A 94 3.71 -7.51 13.20
N LEU A 95 3.01 -7.08 12.16
CA LEU A 95 2.72 -5.65 11.96
C LEU A 95 1.87 -5.10 13.13
N GLU A 96 0.94 -5.90 13.65
CA GLU A 96 0.17 -5.54 14.84
C GLU A 96 1.09 -5.20 16.02
N ASP A 97 2.11 -6.04 16.29
CA ASP A 97 3.09 -5.80 17.34
C ASP A 97 3.91 -4.51 17.13
N VAL A 98 4.24 -4.18 15.87
CA VAL A 98 5.01 -2.96 15.56
C VAL A 98 4.13 -1.72 15.68
N ILE A 99 2.89 -1.78 15.18
CA ILE A 99 1.95 -0.66 15.28
C ILE A 99 1.64 -0.36 16.77
N GLU A 100 1.50 -1.37 17.62
CA GLU A 100 1.27 -1.17 19.07
C GLU A 100 2.44 -0.50 19.80
N LYS A 101 3.65 -0.59 19.26
CA LYS A 101 4.85 0.07 19.84
C LYS A 101 5.07 1.49 19.31
N CYS A 102 4.37 1.89 18.25
CA CYS A 102 4.63 3.20 17.63
C CYS A 102 4.17 4.35 18.53
N LYS A 103 4.79 5.52 18.33
CA LYS A 103 4.47 6.73 19.12
C LYS A 103 3.14 7.38 18.76
N PHE A 104 2.51 6.93 17.68
CA PHE A 104 1.25 7.47 17.20
C PHE A 104 0.08 6.64 17.74
N ASP A 105 -1.01 7.30 18.05
CA ASP A 105 -2.28 6.62 18.28
C ASP A 105 -2.88 6.21 16.95
N VAL A 106 -3.01 4.89 16.72
CA VAL A 106 -3.48 4.32 15.44
C VAL A 106 -4.81 3.63 15.68
N ASP A 107 -5.84 4.12 15.03
CA ASP A 107 -7.19 3.56 15.09
C ASP A 107 -7.83 3.41 13.69
N GLU A 108 -9.03 2.89 13.64
CA GLU A 108 -9.76 2.65 12.40
C GLU A 108 -10.15 3.92 11.61
N ASN A 109 -10.13 5.11 12.25
CA ASN A 109 -10.52 6.36 11.64
C ASN A 109 -9.33 7.14 11.11
N ASN A 110 -8.14 6.96 11.70
CA ASN A 110 -6.94 7.69 11.34
C ASN A 110 -5.88 6.85 10.63
N PHE A 111 -6.00 5.52 10.58
CA PHE A 111 -5.11 4.66 9.79
C PHE A 111 -5.49 4.71 8.32
N VAL A 112 -4.88 5.65 7.61
CA VAL A 112 -5.32 6.06 6.28
C VAL A 112 -4.82 5.11 5.20
N LEU A 113 -3.54 4.73 5.25
CA LEU A 113 -2.91 3.95 4.21
C LEU A 113 -1.83 3.02 4.78
N ALA A 114 -1.77 1.79 4.27
CA ALA A 114 -0.61 0.91 4.43
C ALA A 114 -0.12 0.43 3.07
N SER A 115 1.19 0.50 2.85
CA SER A 115 1.88 -0.06 1.68
C SER A 115 2.80 -1.20 2.13
N ILE A 116 2.69 -2.34 1.45
CA ILE A 116 3.43 -3.56 1.73
C ILE A 116 4.13 -4.02 0.47
N ASP A 117 5.46 -3.94 0.50
CA ASP A 117 6.35 -4.31 -0.60
C ASP A 117 7.65 -4.86 0.00
N VAL A 118 7.74 -6.20 0.09
CA VAL A 118 8.86 -6.93 0.73
C VAL A 118 9.48 -7.99 -0.17
N ASP A 119 9.26 -7.87 -1.49
CA ASP A 119 9.85 -8.76 -2.50
C ASP A 119 9.50 -10.24 -2.32
N GLY A 120 8.28 -10.58 -1.86
CA GLY A 120 7.84 -11.98 -1.94
C GLY A 120 6.92 -12.54 -0.85
N ASP A 121 6.95 -12.04 0.37
CA ASP A 121 6.07 -12.53 1.46
C ASP A 121 4.93 -11.56 1.80
N ASP A 122 4.61 -10.68 0.87
CA ASP A 122 3.72 -9.53 1.00
C ASP A 122 2.34 -9.89 1.55
N LEU A 123 1.75 -10.98 1.04
CA LEU A 123 0.45 -11.46 1.50
C LEU A 123 0.46 -11.90 2.97
N ASN A 124 1.53 -12.57 3.42
CA ASN A 124 1.61 -12.99 4.83
C ASN A 124 1.92 -11.80 5.75
N VAL A 125 2.71 -10.86 5.25
CA VAL A 125 2.93 -9.57 5.94
C VAL A 125 1.61 -8.82 6.06
N ALA A 126 0.81 -8.72 5.00
CA ALA A 126 -0.52 -8.09 5.04
C ALA A 126 -1.47 -8.75 6.07
N ARG A 127 -1.46 -10.09 6.15
CA ARG A 127 -2.24 -10.82 7.15
C ARG A 127 -1.84 -10.48 8.59
N SER A 128 -0.60 -10.09 8.81
CA SER A 128 -0.07 -9.76 10.14
C SER A 128 -0.49 -8.39 10.67
N LEU A 129 -1.26 -7.60 9.89
CA LEU A 129 -1.93 -6.39 10.37
C LEU A 129 -2.91 -6.65 11.53
N GLY A 130 -3.39 -7.89 11.68
CA GLY A 130 -4.24 -8.31 12.79
C GLY A 130 -5.54 -7.49 12.87
N LYS A 131 -5.74 -6.77 13.97
CA LYS A 131 -6.92 -5.91 14.17
C LYS A 131 -6.86 -4.59 13.40
N TYR A 132 -5.67 -4.16 12.96
CA TYR A 132 -5.50 -2.89 12.27
C TYR A 132 -5.96 -2.97 10.82
N LYS A 133 -6.81 -2.04 10.44
CA LYS A 133 -7.40 -1.99 9.09
C LYS A 133 -7.25 -0.59 8.51
N PRO A 134 -6.18 -0.33 7.75
CA PRO A 134 -6.05 0.94 7.02
C PRO A 134 -7.23 1.15 6.09
N ILE A 135 -7.56 2.41 5.79
CA ILE A 135 -8.62 2.72 4.81
C ILE A 135 -8.21 2.24 3.42
N ILE A 136 -6.94 2.44 3.07
CA ILE A 136 -6.33 2.00 1.81
C ILE A 136 -5.22 1.01 2.14
N LEU A 137 -5.25 -0.16 1.50
CA LEU A 137 -4.19 -1.16 1.60
C LEU A 137 -3.59 -1.40 0.21
N ILE A 138 -2.29 -1.13 0.09
CA ILE A 138 -1.50 -1.34 -1.12
C ILE A 138 -0.61 -2.57 -0.88
N VAL A 139 -0.62 -3.53 -1.81
CA VAL A 139 0.20 -4.75 -1.67
C VAL A 139 0.83 -5.09 -3.01
N GLU A 140 2.14 -5.39 -3.02
CA GLU A 140 2.83 -5.85 -4.20
C GLU A 140 2.42 -7.28 -4.57
N PRO A 141 1.97 -7.54 -5.82
CA PRO A 141 1.81 -8.89 -6.32
C PRO A 141 3.14 -9.42 -6.83
N ASN A 142 3.57 -10.56 -6.32
CA ASN A 142 4.74 -11.27 -6.82
C ASN A 142 4.33 -12.35 -7.82
N GLY A 143 3.61 -11.94 -8.86
CA GLY A 143 3.06 -12.78 -9.90
C GLY A 143 2.04 -12.03 -10.78
N ASP A 144 1.44 -12.77 -11.71
CA ASP A 144 0.31 -12.28 -12.50
C ASP A 144 -1.04 -12.62 -11.84
N VAL A 145 -2.13 -12.63 -12.61
CA VAL A 145 -3.48 -12.88 -12.08
C VAL A 145 -3.60 -14.23 -11.38
N ILE A 146 -2.94 -15.29 -11.90
CA ILE A 146 -3.09 -16.68 -11.41
C ILE A 146 -1.77 -17.40 -11.20
N THR A 147 -0.63 -16.85 -11.63
CA THR A 147 0.68 -17.50 -11.57
C THR A 147 1.62 -16.69 -10.68
N ARG A 148 2.23 -17.34 -9.70
CA ARG A 148 3.25 -16.72 -8.82
C ARG A 148 4.58 -16.64 -9.55
N SER A 149 5.32 -15.55 -9.35
CA SER A 149 6.69 -15.40 -9.85
C SER A 149 7.70 -16.24 -9.06
N ASN A 150 7.41 -16.51 -7.77
CA ASN A 150 8.24 -17.33 -6.89
C ASN A 150 7.37 -18.09 -5.88
N SER A 151 7.97 -18.99 -5.11
CA SER A 151 7.25 -19.86 -4.17
C SER A 151 6.57 -19.14 -3.01
N ASN A 152 7.07 -17.99 -2.62
CA ASN A 152 6.57 -17.19 -1.48
C ASN A 152 5.69 -16.02 -1.94
N GLY A 153 5.76 -15.68 -3.24
CA GLY A 153 4.97 -14.60 -3.81
C GLY A 153 3.47 -14.89 -3.85
N SER A 154 2.69 -13.87 -4.08
CA SER A 154 1.25 -13.93 -4.24
C SER A 154 0.81 -13.51 -5.64
N THR A 155 -0.26 -14.12 -6.14
CA THR A 155 -0.92 -13.68 -7.35
C THR A 155 -1.85 -12.49 -7.06
N ILE A 156 -2.19 -11.73 -8.09
CA ILE A 156 -3.19 -10.66 -7.98
C ILE A 156 -4.51 -11.21 -7.44
N LYS A 157 -4.93 -12.40 -7.92
CA LYS A 157 -6.16 -13.03 -7.44
C LYS A 157 -6.11 -13.38 -5.96
N GLU A 158 -4.98 -13.91 -5.45
CA GLU A 158 -4.83 -14.22 -4.02
C GLU A 158 -4.89 -12.96 -3.15
N LEU A 159 -4.36 -11.84 -3.63
CA LEU A 159 -4.48 -10.54 -2.94
C LEU A 159 -5.92 -10.02 -2.95
N ILE A 160 -6.65 -10.18 -4.06
CA ILE A 160 -8.07 -9.81 -4.14
C ILE A 160 -8.90 -10.68 -3.19
N ASP A 161 -8.70 -12.00 -3.19
CA ASP A 161 -9.41 -12.94 -2.31
C ASP A 161 -9.12 -12.61 -0.83
N PHE A 162 -7.86 -12.37 -0.48
CA PHE A 162 -7.47 -11.90 0.85
C PHE A 162 -8.18 -10.59 1.22
N GLY A 163 -8.22 -9.62 0.31
CA GLY A 163 -8.92 -8.36 0.53
C GLY A 163 -10.38 -8.58 0.90
N VAL A 164 -11.09 -9.41 0.14
CA VAL A 164 -12.50 -9.75 0.41
C VAL A 164 -12.67 -10.38 1.79
N ASP A 165 -11.83 -11.35 2.15
CA ASP A 165 -11.89 -12.04 3.44
C ASP A 165 -11.53 -11.09 4.61
N PHE A 166 -10.66 -10.12 4.38
CA PHE A 166 -10.20 -9.17 5.39
C PHE A 166 -11.10 -7.92 5.52
N GLY A 167 -12.09 -7.78 4.64
CA GLY A 167 -13.08 -6.69 4.69
C GLY A 167 -12.75 -5.51 3.76
N TYR A 168 -12.10 -5.79 2.65
CA TYR A 168 -11.77 -4.83 1.60
C TYR A 168 -12.45 -5.17 0.28
N ASP A 169 -12.50 -4.20 -0.61
CA ASP A 169 -12.84 -4.38 -2.02
C ASP A 169 -11.64 -3.97 -2.88
N PHE A 170 -11.44 -4.65 -4.01
CA PHE A 170 -10.39 -4.35 -4.98
C PHE A 170 -10.75 -3.09 -5.77
N MET A 171 -9.92 -2.06 -5.73
CA MET A 171 -10.11 -0.83 -6.50
C MET A 171 -9.48 -0.90 -7.91
N GLY A 172 -8.34 -1.56 -8.03
CA GLY A 172 -7.53 -1.57 -9.24
C GLY A 172 -6.07 -1.78 -8.91
N MET A 173 -5.22 -1.42 -9.86
CA MET A 173 -3.77 -1.48 -9.72
C MET A 173 -3.14 -0.14 -10.06
N SER A 174 -1.99 0.15 -9.44
CA SER A 174 -1.08 1.18 -9.93
C SER A 174 -0.39 0.73 -11.22
N GLY A 175 0.37 1.62 -11.82
CA GLY A 175 1.19 1.35 -12.99
C GLY A 175 0.94 2.35 -14.11
N HIS A 176 1.89 2.41 -15.03
CA HIS A 176 1.77 3.20 -16.25
C HIS A 176 1.45 2.28 -17.42
N VAL A 177 0.63 2.76 -18.36
CA VAL A 177 0.35 2.03 -19.60
C VAL A 177 1.67 1.65 -20.29
N GLY A 178 1.90 0.34 -20.48
CA GLY A 178 3.11 -0.20 -21.10
C GLY A 178 4.29 -0.47 -20.16
N ARG A 179 4.15 -0.28 -18.84
CA ARG A 179 5.09 -0.77 -17.82
C ARG A 179 4.57 -2.04 -17.15
N HIS A 180 5.51 -2.87 -16.69
CA HIS A 180 5.23 -4.12 -16.01
C HIS A 180 4.85 -3.85 -14.55
N SER A 181 3.86 -4.56 -14.06
CA SER A 181 3.42 -4.67 -12.68
C SER A 181 3.31 -3.36 -11.89
N GLY A 182 2.15 -3.12 -11.36
CA GLY A 182 1.91 -2.15 -10.29
C GLY A 182 1.38 -2.88 -9.07
N ASN A 183 1.16 -2.13 -8.02
CA ASN A 183 0.63 -2.62 -6.76
C ASN A 183 -0.89 -2.79 -6.82
N VAL A 184 -1.41 -3.78 -6.09
CA VAL A 184 -2.84 -4.01 -5.87
C VAL A 184 -3.35 -2.99 -4.85
N TYR A 185 -4.41 -2.28 -5.20
CA TYR A 185 -5.11 -1.33 -4.33
C TYR A 185 -6.40 -1.94 -3.80
N LEU A 186 -6.50 -2.00 -2.50
CA LEU A 186 -7.66 -2.47 -1.76
C LEU A 186 -8.23 -1.33 -0.93
N ILE A 187 -9.56 -1.14 -0.96
CA ILE A 187 -10.24 -0.14 -0.14
C ILE A 187 -11.14 -0.82 0.89
N ARG A 188 -11.11 -0.35 2.12
CA ARG A 188 -11.97 -0.86 3.18
C ARG A 188 -13.45 -0.72 2.81
N ASN A 189 -14.25 -1.75 3.11
CA ASN A 189 -15.62 -1.90 2.61
C ASN A 189 -16.58 -0.76 2.98
N ASP A 190 -16.33 -0.04 4.07
CA ASP A 190 -17.11 1.13 4.48
C ASP A 190 -16.87 2.38 3.62
N TYR A 191 -15.81 2.37 2.79
CA TYR A 191 -15.47 3.45 1.86
C TYR A 191 -15.70 3.11 0.39
N LYS A 192 -15.92 1.86 0.03
CA LYS A 192 -15.97 1.42 -1.38
C LYS A 192 -17.06 2.11 -2.21
N ASP A 193 -18.21 2.41 -1.60
CA ASP A 193 -19.34 3.04 -2.29
C ASP A 193 -19.08 4.51 -2.67
N LYS A 194 -17.96 5.07 -2.22
CA LYS A 194 -17.47 6.37 -2.67
C LYS A 194 -16.90 6.34 -4.08
N PHE A 195 -16.56 5.14 -4.61
CA PHE A 195 -15.91 4.97 -5.91
C PHE A 195 -16.75 4.14 -6.86
N ASP A 196 -17.14 4.74 -8.00
CA ASP A 196 -17.91 4.05 -9.05
C ASP A 196 -17.21 2.78 -9.57
N ILE A 197 -15.88 2.77 -9.58
CA ILE A 197 -15.08 1.61 -10.01
C ILE A 197 -15.41 0.36 -9.17
N CYS A 198 -15.68 0.50 -7.88
CA CYS A 198 -16.04 -0.61 -7.00
C CYS A 198 -17.41 -1.22 -7.32
N SER A 199 -18.25 -0.56 -8.10
CA SER A 199 -19.51 -1.11 -8.63
C SER A 199 -19.32 -2.11 -9.78
N LYS A 200 -18.10 -2.20 -10.37
CA LYS A 200 -17.81 -3.04 -11.54
C LYS A 200 -17.23 -4.39 -11.11
N PRO A 201 -17.39 -5.45 -11.93
CA PRO A 201 -16.62 -6.68 -11.73
C PRO A 201 -15.11 -6.39 -11.66
N TRP A 202 -14.39 -7.05 -10.75
CA TRP A 202 -12.97 -6.78 -10.53
C TRP A 202 -12.12 -6.91 -11.81
N GLN A 203 -12.50 -7.79 -12.75
CA GLN A 203 -11.83 -7.94 -14.06
C GLN A 203 -11.90 -6.67 -14.93
N GLN A 204 -12.78 -5.74 -14.62
CA GLN A 204 -12.94 -4.47 -15.35
C GLN A 204 -12.29 -3.28 -14.63
N ARG A 205 -11.59 -3.52 -13.51
CA ARG A 205 -11.02 -2.46 -12.66
C ARG A 205 -9.55 -2.16 -12.97
N GLY A 206 -9.08 -2.41 -14.20
CA GLY A 206 -7.77 -2.00 -14.65
C GLY A 206 -6.62 -2.84 -14.10
N ILE A 207 -6.65 -4.15 -14.34
CA ILE A 207 -5.50 -5.02 -14.09
C ILE A 207 -4.51 -4.83 -15.24
N ILE A 208 -3.30 -4.37 -14.92
CA ILE A 208 -2.21 -4.21 -15.87
C ILE A 208 -1.33 -5.46 -15.78
N LEU A 209 -1.30 -6.23 -16.86
CA LEU A 209 -0.43 -7.39 -16.96
C LEU A 209 0.92 -7.03 -17.60
N SER A 210 1.93 -7.84 -17.30
CA SER A 210 3.30 -7.71 -17.85
C SER A 210 3.39 -7.66 -19.38
N GLU A 211 2.33 -8.06 -20.09
CA GLU A 211 2.24 -8.01 -21.55
C GLU A 211 1.45 -6.80 -22.09
N GLY A 212 1.07 -5.85 -21.23
CA GLY A 212 0.30 -4.66 -21.62
C GLY A 212 -1.17 -4.93 -21.94
N LEU A 213 -1.69 -6.10 -21.57
CA LEU A 213 -3.10 -6.44 -21.69
C LEU A 213 -3.86 -5.91 -20.46
N LEU A 214 -4.84 -5.08 -20.70
CA LEU A 214 -5.84 -4.67 -19.70
C LEU A 214 -6.97 -5.71 -19.73
N TYR A 215 -7.32 -6.23 -18.57
CA TYR A 215 -8.55 -6.98 -18.37
C TYR A 215 -9.57 -6.11 -17.66
#